data_5e017dfe8a13fb217b694124107d0382
#
_entry.id   5e017dfe8a13fb217b694124107d0382
#
_cell.length_a   1.000
_cell.length_b   1.000
_cell.length_c   1.000
_cell.angle_alpha   90.00
_cell.angle_beta   90.00
_cell.angle_gamma   90.00
#
_symmetry.space_group_name_H-M   'P 1'
#
loop_
_entity.id
_entity.type
_entity.pdbx_description
1 polymer ?
#
loop_
_entity_poly.entity_id
_entity_poly.type
_entity_poly.pdbx_seq_one_letter_code
_entity_poly.pdbx_strand_id
1 'polypeptide(L)'
;HCDWTFLGGFVPTEAGAPPDMRTFLLPRKDYQILDNWFVTGLKASGSKDVKVEGAFVPHHHMHKFADGFRSNSPGNEVNPGPEYRYPFGQIHVRSVSTPALGAALCALDAFTDWTKSRVSQATGGKSSDDFSSNVVCAEAAAILDREILTLRRNFDEMWGYLQKGEPIPVDRRVRFR
;
A
#
# COMPACT_ATOMS: atom_id res chain seq x y z
N HIS A 1 -5.56 -19.08 7.71
CA HIS A 1 -4.53 -19.99 8.19
C HIS A 1 -3.33 -19.90 7.27
N CYS A 2 -2.16 -19.49 7.78
CA CYS A 2 -0.90 -19.49 7.05
C CYS A 2 0.10 -20.38 7.81
N ASP A 3 0.94 -21.08 7.07
CA ASP A 3 1.99 -21.94 7.63
C ASP A 3 3.23 -21.16 8.03
N TRP A 4 3.36 -19.96 7.48
CA TRP A 4 4.47 -19.04 7.70
C TRP A 4 3.98 -17.60 7.85
N THR A 5 4.73 -16.79 8.58
CA THR A 5 4.50 -15.35 8.69
C THR A 5 5.79 -14.56 8.55
N PHE A 6 5.69 -13.34 8.00
CA PHE A 6 6.76 -12.36 8.05
C PHE A 6 6.52 -11.38 9.19
N LEU A 7 7.52 -11.17 10.03
CA LEU A 7 7.49 -10.18 11.10
C LEU A 7 8.69 -9.24 10.99
N GLY A 8 8.43 -7.94 11.15
CA GLY A 8 9.50 -6.96 11.28
C GLY A 8 10.01 -6.88 12.71
N GLY A 9 11.31 -6.72 12.90
CA GLY A 9 11.90 -6.51 14.21
C GLY A 9 13.30 -5.91 14.11
N PHE A 10 13.79 -5.38 15.23
CA PHE A 10 15.13 -4.81 15.32
C PHE A 10 16.12 -5.82 15.90
N VAL A 11 17.25 -5.96 15.25
CA VAL A 11 18.38 -6.70 15.77
C VAL A 11 19.24 -5.75 16.60
N PRO A 12 19.67 -6.15 17.80
CA PRO A 12 20.60 -5.36 18.61
C PRO A 12 21.87 -5.04 17.82
N THR A 13 22.29 -3.78 17.89
CA THR A 13 23.51 -3.26 17.26
C THR A 13 24.43 -2.71 18.33
N GLU A 14 25.69 -2.46 17.99
CA GLU A 14 26.63 -1.80 18.89
C GLU A 14 26.14 -0.42 19.31
N ALA A 15 26.55 0.07 20.47
CA ALA A 15 26.14 1.37 20.99
C ALA A 15 26.50 2.50 20.01
N GLY A 16 25.49 3.29 19.61
CA GLY A 16 25.64 4.37 18.64
C GLY A 16 25.49 3.98 17.16
N ALA A 17 25.37 2.70 16.84
CA ALA A 17 25.05 2.26 15.47
C ALA A 17 23.54 2.44 15.18
N PRO A 18 23.18 2.69 13.91
CA PRO A 18 21.77 2.79 13.53
C PRO A 18 21.04 1.47 13.74
N PRO A 19 19.72 1.48 14.05
CA PRO A 19 18.94 0.28 14.23
C PRO A 19 18.97 -0.62 12.98
N ASP A 20 19.24 -1.92 13.15
CA ASP A 20 19.19 -2.92 12.08
C ASP A 20 17.81 -3.56 12.06
N MET A 21 16.90 -2.99 11.25
CA MET A 21 15.57 -3.56 11.06
C MET A 21 15.64 -4.71 10.06
N ARG A 22 15.07 -5.84 10.45
CA ARG A 22 14.99 -7.04 9.61
C ARG A 22 13.57 -7.57 9.54
N THR A 23 13.29 -8.28 8.46
CA THR A 23 12.10 -9.14 8.34
C THR A 23 12.52 -10.57 8.65
N PHE A 24 11.70 -11.26 9.43
CA PHE A 24 11.91 -12.62 9.87
C PHE A 24 10.79 -13.49 9.34
N LEU A 25 11.15 -14.62 8.73
CA LEU A 25 10.20 -15.64 8.29
C LEU A 25 10.10 -16.72 9.38
N LEU A 26 8.91 -16.84 9.99
CA LEU A 26 8.65 -17.78 11.07
C LEU A 26 7.59 -18.81 10.66
N PRO A 27 7.79 -20.10 10.99
CA PRO A 27 6.78 -21.12 10.80
C PRO A 27 5.66 -20.99 11.84
N ARG A 28 4.47 -21.50 11.52
CA ARG A 28 3.26 -21.39 12.33
C ARG A 28 3.42 -21.83 13.79
N LYS A 29 4.27 -22.81 14.05
CA LYS A 29 4.54 -23.34 15.39
C LYS A 29 5.26 -22.38 16.34
N ASP A 30 5.96 -21.37 15.79
CA ASP A 30 6.84 -20.46 16.54
C ASP A 30 6.15 -19.12 16.88
N TYR A 31 4.87 -18.98 16.61
CA TYR A 31 4.11 -17.78 16.96
C TYR A 31 2.67 -18.08 17.37
N GLN A 32 2.13 -17.21 18.20
CA GLN A 32 0.73 -17.20 18.64
C GLN A 32 0.00 -16.02 18.03
N ILE A 33 -1.19 -16.26 17.47
CA ILE A 33 -2.09 -15.20 17.02
C ILE A 33 -3.02 -14.85 18.17
N LEU A 34 -3.04 -13.56 18.55
CA LEU A 34 -3.91 -13.06 19.61
C LEU A 34 -5.23 -12.59 18.97
N ASP A 35 -6.36 -13.03 19.55
CA ASP A 35 -7.69 -12.66 19.04
C ASP A 35 -8.12 -11.30 19.61
N ASN A 36 -7.53 -10.23 19.13
CA ASN A 36 -7.71 -8.85 19.63
C ASN A 36 -8.08 -7.83 18.53
N TRP A 37 -8.55 -8.29 17.36
CA TRP A 37 -8.95 -7.40 16.27
C TRP A 37 -10.44 -7.03 16.36
N PHE A 38 -10.78 -6.10 17.25
CA PHE A 38 -12.15 -5.61 17.49
C PHE A 38 -12.28 -4.18 16.97
N VAL A 39 -12.57 -3.99 15.70
CA VAL A 39 -12.60 -2.70 15.01
C VAL A 39 -13.95 -2.42 14.36
N THR A 40 -14.28 -1.14 14.15
CA THR A 40 -15.53 -0.74 13.49
C THR A 40 -15.49 -0.95 11.98
N GLY A 41 -14.37 -0.65 11.32
CA GLY A 41 -14.11 -0.92 9.90
C GLY A 41 -13.04 -1.99 9.72
N LEU A 42 -12.89 -2.53 8.50
CA LEU A 42 -11.85 -3.51 8.16
C LEU A 42 -11.84 -4.78 9.03
N LYS A 43 -12.98 -5.17 9.60
CA LYS A 43 -13.08 -6.38 10.45
C LYS A 43 -12.57 -7.64 9.76
N ALA A 44 -12.88 -7.78 8.47
CA ALA A 44 -12.50 -8.94 7.68
C ALA A 44 -11.00 -9.02 7.37
N SER A 45 -10.22 -7.97 7.59
CA SER A 45 -8.75 -8.01 7.41
C SER A 45 -8.08 -8.93 8.42
N GLY A 46 -8.67 -9.06 9.64
CA GLY A 46 -8.14 -9.91 10.68
C GLY A 46 -6.71 -9.54 11.09
N SER A 47 -6.39 -8.24 11.13
CA SER A 47 -5.05 -7.70 11.46
C SER A 47 -4.73 -7.89 12.96
N LYS A 48 -4.76 -9.14 13.41
CA LYS A 48 -4.53 -9.55 14.79
C LYS A 48 -3.06 -9.42 15.16
N ASP A 49 -2.79 -9.23 16.44
CA ASP A 49 -1.44 -9.26 16.96
C ASP A 49 -0.84 -10.66 16.89
N VAL A 50 0.48 -10.69 16.74
CA VAL A 50 1.27 -11.91 16.73
C VAL A 50 2.30 -11.85 17.87
N LYS A 51 2.29 -12.85 18.74
CA LYS A 51 3.25 -13.00 19.84
C LYS A 51 4.26 -14.07 19.49
N VAL A 52 5.55 -13.74 19.66
CA VAL A 52 6.69 -14.64 19.49
C VAL A 52 7.50 -14.64 20.76
N GLU A 53 7.82 -15.81 21.30
CA GLU A 53 8.64 -15.96 22.48
C GLU A 53 9.72 -17.02 22.25
N GLY A 54 10.98 -16.62 22.32
CA GLY A 54 12.12 -17.53 22.28
C GLY A 54 12.30 -18.29 20.96
N ALA A 55 11.73 -17.81 19.85
CA ALA A 55 11.88 -18.48 18.56
C ALA A 55 13.30 -18.28 17.99
N PHE A 56 13.92 -19.36 17.54
CA PHE A 56 15.16 -19.29 16.79
C PHE A 56 14.88 -19.12 15.30
N VAL A 57 15.43 -18.06 14.70
CA VAL A 57 15.30 -17.78 13.26
C VAL A 57 16.66 -17.95 12.60
N PRO A 58 16.84 -18.95 11.72
CA PRO A 58 18.11 -19.14 11.01
C PRO A 58 18.39 -17.98 10.05
N HIS A 59 19.64 -17.72 9.77
CA HIS A 59 20.09 -16.56 8.97
C HIS A 59 19.41 -16.45 7.60
N HIS A 60 19.18 -17.57 6.93
CA HIS A 60 18.54 -17.61 5.61
C HIS A 60 17.02 -17.33 5.65
N HIS A 61 16.42 -17.24 6.86
CA HIS A 61 15.06 -16.79 7.09
C HIS A 61 14.98 -15.32 7.52
N MET A 62 16.09 -14.59 7.44
CA MET A 62 16.16 -13.17 7.77
C MET A 62 16.52 -12.35 6.54
N HIS A 63 15.94 -11.16 6.44
CA HIS A 63 16.21 -10.21 5.36
C HIS A 63 16.34 -8.79 5.93
N LYS A 64 17.41 -8.06 5.54
CA LYS A 64 17.55 -6.66 5.91
C LYS A 64 16.49 -5.82 5.24
N PHE A 65 15.70 -5.09 6.01
CA PHE A 65 14.63 -4.27 5.50
C PHE A 65 15.14 -3.19 4.52
N ALA A 66 16.31 -2.62 4.81
CA ALA A 66 16.95 -1.61 3.97
C ALA A 66 17.26 -2.11 2.54
N ASP A 67 17.54 -3.40 2.38
CA ASP A 67 17.88 -3.98 1.07
C ASP A 67 16.67 -3.98 0.13
N GLY A 68 15.44 -4.18 0.66
CA GLY A 68 14.22 -4.05 -0.11
C GLY A 68 13.99 -2.65 -0.69
N PHE A 69 14.38 -1.61 0.04
CA PHE A 69 14.31 -0.22 -0.46
C PHE A 69 15.36 0.10 -1.52
N ARG A 70 16.45 -0.66 -1.56
CA ARG A 70 17.54 -0.50 -2.52
C ARG A 70 17.44 -1.44 -3.71
N SER A 71 16.43 -2.31 -3.75
CA SER A 71 16.30 -3.39 -4.73
C SER A 71 17.54 -4.29 -4.77
N ASN A 72 18.09 -4.59 -3.59
CA ASN A 72 19.29 -5.40 -3.38
C ASN A 72 18.98 -6.58 -2.43
N SER A 73 17.82 -7.17 -2.60
CA SER A 73 17.42 -8.35 -1.83
C SER A 73 17.96 -9.62 -2.48
N PRO A 74 18.25 -10.69 -1.71
CA PRO A 74 18.69 -11.97 -2.28
C PRO A 74 17.73 -12.52 -3.34
N GLY A 75 16.43 -12.22 -3.24
CA GLY A 75 15.44 -12.58 -4.24
C GLY A 75 15.66 -11.95 -5.62
N ASN A 76 16.39 -10.84 -5.71
CA ASN A 76 16.72 -10.20 -6.99
C ASN A 76 17.74 -11.00 -7.81
N GLU A 77 18.52 -11.86 -7.16
CA GLU A 77 19.49 -12.74 -7.85
C GLU A 77 18.79 -13.90 -8.57
N VAL A 78 17.72 -14.42 -7.99
CA VAL A 78 16.96 -15.55 -8.53
C VAL A 78 15.78 -15.14 -9.39
N ASN A 79 15.33 -13.89 -9.28
CA ASN A 79 14.24 -13.32 -10.05
C ASN A 79 14.77 -12.14 -10.89
N PRO A 80 15.26 -12.41 -12.14
CA PRO A 80 15.93 -11.40 -12.96
C PRO A 80 14.98 -10.40 -13.63
N GLY A 81 13.67 -10.65 -13.60
CA GLY A 81 12.66 -9.79 -14.21
C GLY A 81 12.71 -8.36 -13.68
N PRO A 82 12.48 -7.34 -14.53
CA PRO A 82 12.52 -5.94 -14.11
C PRO A 82 11.47 -5.61 -13.05
N GLU A 83 10.35 -6.32 -13.01
CA GLU A 83 9.28 -6.16 -11.99
C GLU A 83 9.76 -6.42 -10.57
N TYR A 84 10.75 -7.29 -10.36
CA TYR A 84 11.34 -7.56 -9.05
C TYR A 84 12.32 -6.48 -8.57
N ARG A 85 12.63 -5.51 -9.43
CA ARG A 85 13.55 -4.41 -9.12
C ARG A 85 12.87 -3.15 -8.65
N TYR A 86 11.53 -3.14 -8.54
CA TYR A 86 10.84 -2.02 -7.89
C TYR A 86 11.30 -1.88 -6.43
N PRO A 87 11.74 -0.68 -6.01
CA PRO A 87 12.06 -0.47 -4.60
C PRO A 87 10.83 -0.70 -3.72
N PHE A 88 10.98 -1.46 -2.65
CA PHE A 88 9.88 -1.83 -1.75
C PHE A 88 9.03 -0.61 -1.31
N GLY A 89 9.68 0.51 -0.97
CA GLY A 89 8.98 1.72 -0.54
C GLY A 89 8.05 2.32 -1.59
N GLN A 90 8.32 2.10 -2.88
CA GLN A 90 7.45 2.60 -3.96
C GLN A 90 6.17 1.76 -4.11
N ILE A 91 6.26 0.46 -3.85
CA ILE A 91 5.10 -0.45 -3.92
C ILE A 91 4.31 -0.40 -2.62
N HIS A 92 4.98 -0.45 -1.47
CA HIS A 92 4.33 -0.50 -0.16
C HIS A 92 3.42 0.70 0.10
N VAL A 93 3.85 1.91 -0.23
CA VAL A 93 3.01 3.12 -0.10
C VAL A 93 1.73 3.00 -0.93
N ARG A 94 1.79 2.34 -2.09
CA ARG A 94 0.63 2.17 -2.97
C ARG A 94 -0.38 1.15 -2.48
N SER A 95 0.03 0.19 -1.66
CA SER A 95 -0.90 -0.76 -1.03
C SER A 95 -1.93 -0.08 -0.11
N VAL A 96 -1.63 1.13 0.37
CA VAL A 96 -2.54 1.95 1.20
C VAL A 96 -3.26 3.01 0.36
N SER A 97 -2.55 3.74 -0.51
CA SER A 97 -3.12 4.86 -1.27
C SER A 97 -4.05 4.42 -2.40
N THR A 98 -3.76 3.31 -3.08
CA THR A 98 -4.59 2.83 -4.20
C THR A 98 -6.00 2.36 -3.77
N PRO A 99 -6.18 1.61 -2.66
CA PRO A 99 -7.50 1.31 -2.13
C PRO A 99 -8.30 2.56 -1.74
N ALA A 100 -7.65 3.59 -1.19
CA ALA A 100 -8.32 4.85 -0.86
C ALA A 100 -8.84 5.57 -2.12
N LEU A 101 -8.06 5.55 -3.20
CA LEU A 101 -8.48 6.09 -4.49
C LEU A 101 -9.69 5.32 -5.06
N GLY A 102 -9.66 3.97 -4.97
CA GLY A 102 -10.78 3.12 -5.36
C GLY A 102 -12.05 3.37 -4.55
N ALA A 103 -11.91 3.59 -3.24
CA ALA A 103 -13.04 3.94 -2.37
C ALA A 103 -13.64 5.31 -2.73
N ALA A 104 -12.79 6.30 -3.07
CA ALA A 104 -13.25 7.62 -3.51
C ALA A 104 -14.00 7.56 -4.84
N LEU A 105 -13.54 6.75 -5.80
CA LEU A 105 -14.28 6.50 -7.06
C LEU A 105 -15.65 5.88 -6.80
N CYS A 106 -15.71 4.85 -5.96
CA CYS A 106 -16.98 4.21 -5.59
C CYS A 106 -17.94 5.19 -4.90
N ALA A 107 -17.41 6.06 -4.02
CA ALA A 107 -18.23 7.07 -3.35
C ALA A 107 -18.78 8.11 -4.34
N LEU A 108 -17.99 8.52 -5.33
CA LEU A 108 -18.43 9.44 -6.39
C LEU A 108 -19.53 8.82 -7.24
N ASP A 109 -19.38 7.56 -7.66
CA ASP A 109 -20.38 6.83 -8.43
C ASP A 109 -21.69 6.70 -7.64
N ALA A 110 -21.61 6.28 -6.37
CA ALA A 110 -22.78 6.14 -5.51
C ALA A 110 -23.49 7.49 -5.28
N PHE A 111 -22.74 8.58 -5.07
CA PHE A 111 -23.31 9.92 -4.92
C PHE A 111 -23.96 10.40 -6.20
N THR A 112 -23.33 10.16 -7.35
CA THR A 112 -23.88 10.54 -8.67
C THR A 112 -25.19 9.80 -8.95
N ASP A 113 -25.27 8.51 -8.67
CA ASP A 113 -26.49 7.72 -8.88
C ASP A 113 -27.60 8.13 -7.90
N TRP A 114 -27.25 8.39 -6.65
CA TRP A 114 -28.18 8.90 -5.66
C TRP A 114 -28.74 10.27 -6.07
N THR A 115 -27.91 11.19 -6.56
CA THR A 115 -28.30 12.52 -7.00
C THR A 115 -29.27 12.47 -8.19
N LYS A 116 -29.09 11.53 -9.13
CA LYS A 116 -29.99 11.33 -10.27
C LYS A 116 -31.41 10.90 -9.84
N SER A 117 -31.53 10.14 -8.79
CA SER A 117 -32.79 9.56 -8.31
C SER A 117 -33.50 10.41 -7.26
N ARG A 118 -32.80 11.32 -6.59
CA ARG A 118 -33.34 12.10 -5.47
C ARG A 118 -34.21 13.27 -5.91
N VAL A 119 -35.35 13.40 -5.25
CA VAL A 119 -36.23 14.59 -5.30
C VAL A 119 -36.24 15.22 -3.91
N SER A 120 -36.04 16.53 -3.83
CA SER A 120 -36.10 17.29 -2.58
C SER A 120 -37.56 17.33 -2.09
N GLN A 121 -37.78 16.89 -0.85
CA GLN A 121 -39.12 16.98 -0.24
C GLN A 121 -39.55 18.43 0.06
N ALA A 122 -38.58 19.31 0.28
CA ALA A 122 -38.81 20.70 0.63
C ALA A 122 -39.15 21.56 -0.60
N THR A 123 -38.56 21.28 -1.76
CA THR A 123 -38.67 22.11 -2.95
C THR A 123 -39.36 21.42 -4.15
N GLY A 124 -39.51 20.09 -4.10
CA GLY A 124 -39.95 19.27 -5.23
C GLY A 124 -38.96 19.22 -6.39
N GLY A 125 -37.79 19.86 -6.27
CA GLY A 125 -36.76 19.87 -7.30
C GLY A 125 -35.94 18.59 -7.32
N LYS A 126 -35.45 18.20 -8.50
CA LYS A 126 -34.51 17.07 -8.63
C LYS A 126 -33.11 17.48 -8.17
N SER A 127 -32.43 16.65 -7.39
CA SER A 127 -31.05 16.92 -6.99
C SER A 127 -30.09 16.95 -8.18
N SER A 128 -30.39 16.27 -9.26
CA SER A 128 -29.65 16.35 -10.53
C SER A 128 -29.63 17.74 -11.16
N ASP A 129 -30.59 18.58 -10.83
CA ASP A 129 -30.71 19.94 -11.36
C ASP A 129 -30.03 20.97 -10.45
N ASP A 130 -29.51 20.53 -9.29
CA ASP A 130 -28.80 21.40 -8.36
C ASP A 130 -27.37 21.71 -8.85
N PHE A 131 -27.13 22.99 -9.08
CA PHE A 131 -25.83 23.47 -9.59
C PHE A 131 -24.66 23.10 -8.66
N SER A 132 -24.85 23.22 -7.35
CA SER A 132 -23.78 22.93 -6.36
C SER A 132 -23.40 21.46 -6.39
N SER A 133 -24.36 20.55 -6.43
CA SER A 133 -24.13 19.11 -6.54
C SER A 133 -23.39 18.75 -7.83
N ASN A 134 -23.75 19.35 -8.93
CA ASN A 134 -23.09 19.12 -10.22
C ASN A 134 -21.65 19.61 -10.23
N VAL A 135 -21.37 20.78 -9.65
CA VAL A 135 -20.00 21.31 -9.53
C VAL A 135 -19.13 20.40 -8.69
N VAL A 136 -19.62 19.98 -7.51
CA VAL A 136 -18.88 19.08 -6.62
C VAL A 136 -18.57 17.74 -7.29
N CYS A 137 -19.52 17.16 -8.01
CA CYS A 137 -19.29 15.93 -8.78
C CYS A 137 -18.23 16.12 -9.87
N ALA A 138 -18.30 17.22 -10.62
CA ALA A 138 -17.34 17.49 -11.69
C ALA A 138 -15.93 17.72 -11.16
N GLU A 139 -15.78 18.47 -10.06
CA GLU A 139 -14.50 18.71 -9.39
C GLU A 139 -13.90 17.40 -8.84
N ALA A 140 -14.74 16.60 -8.16
CA ALA A 140 -14.30 15.31 -7.64
C ALA A 140 -13.84 14.36 -8.74
N ALA A 141 -14.61 14.26 -9.84
CA ALA A 141 -14.25 13.46 -11.01
C ALA A 141 -12.92 13.91 -11.62
N ALA A 142 -12.72 15.22 -11.79
CA ALA A 142 -11.50 15.78 -12.35
C ALA A 142 -10.28 15.56 -11.44
N ILE A 143 -10.45 15.62 -10.11
CA ILE A 143 -9.40 15.32 -9.15
C ILE A 143 -9.01 13.85 -9.24
N LEU A 144 -9.98 12.94 -9.18
CA LEU A 144 -9.74 11.49 -9.22
C LEU A 144 -9.08 11.04 -10.53
N ASP A 145 -9.54 11.57 -11.67
CA ASP A 145 -8.92 11.28 -12.96
C ASP A 145 -7.45 11.72 -13.00
N ARG A 146 -7.17 12.92 -12.52
CA ARG A 146 -5.79 13.45 -12.42
C ARG A 146 -4.90 12.60 -11.53
N GLU A 147 -5.40 12.13 -10.39
CA GLU A 147 -4.65 11.28 -9.48
C GLU A 147 -4.36 9.89 -10.10
N ILE A 148 -5.31 9.32 -10.82
CA ILE A 148 -5.12 8.05 -11.55
C ILE A 148 -4.08 8.20 -12.66
N LEU A 149 -4.17 9.26 -13.45
CA LEU A 149 -3.21 9.55 -14.51
C LEU A 149 -1.80 9.78 -13.95
N THR A 150 -1.70 10.50 -12.83
CA THR A 150 -0.43 10.74 -12.14
C THR A 150 0.18 9.43 -11.63
N LEU A 151 -0.63 8.58 -11.02
CA LEU A 151 -0.20 7.27 -10.53
C LEU A 151 0.33 6.42 -11.69
N ARG A 152 -0.42 6.28 -12.77
CA ARG A 152 -0.02 5.51 -13.95
C ARG A 152 1.28 6.04 -14.55
N ARG A 153 1.35 7.35 -14.82
CA ARG A 153 2.58 7.98 -15.34
C ARG A 153 3.80 7.69 -14.46
N ASN A 154 3.64 7.75 -13.14
CA ASN A 154 4.75 7.51 -12.22
C ASN A 154 5.24 6.05 -12.31
N PHE A 155 4.33 5.09 -12.42
CA PHE A 155 4.70 3.69 -12.61
C PHE A 155 5.32 3.44 -13.99
N ASP A 156 4.80 4.04 -15.05
CA ASP A 156 5.35 3.92 -16.41
C ASP A 156 6.78 4.50 -16.48
N GLU A 157 7.02 5.64 -15.82
CA GLU A 157 8.36 6.24 -15.76
C GLU A 157 9.32 5.34 -14.97
N MET A 158 8.91 4.80 -13.81
CA MET A 158 9.72 3.84 -13.06
C MET A 158 10.01 2.59 -13.87
N TRP A 159 9.00 2.05 -14.55
CA TRP A 159 9.14 0.88 -15.41
C TRP A 159 10.17 1.10 -16.51
N GLY A 160 10.19 2.30 -17.12
CA GLY A 160 11.19 2.66 -18.13
C GLY A 160 12.63 2.56 -17.63
N TYR A 161 12.92 2.94 -16.38
CA TYR A 161 14.24 2.74 -15.76
C TYR A 161 14.55 1.25 -15.55
N LEU A 162 13.58 0.52 -15.00
CA LEU A 162 13.78 -0.90 -14.64
C LEU A 162 14.00 -1.80 -15.86
N GLN A 163 13.30 -1.53 -16.96
CA GLN A 163 13.50 -2.26 -18.23
C GLN A 163 14.91 -2.08 -18.80
N LYS A 164 15.51 -0.90 -18.60
CA LYS A 164 16.89 -0.62 -19.02
C LYS A 164 17.93 -1.16 -18.04
N GLY A 165 17.52 -1.72 -16.91
CA GLY A 165 18.43 -2.12 -15.84
C GLY A 165 19.04 -0.94 -15.08
N GLU A 166 18.47 0.26 -15.20
CA GLU A 166 18.93 1.48 -14.56
C GLU A 166 18.27 1.66 -13.19
N PRO A 167 19.01 2.17 -12.18
CA PRO A 167 18.42 2.51 -10.90
C PRO A 167 17.51 3.74 -11.05
N ILE A 168 16.36 3.71 -10.37
CA ILE A 168 15.46 4.88 -10.33
C ILE A 168 16.14 6.00 -9.52
N PRO A 169 16.37 7.19 -10.08
CA PRO A 169 17.01 8.32 -9.38
C PRO A 169 16.27 8.70 -8.09
N VAL A 170 17.03 9.15 -7.08
CA VAL A 170 16.46 9.44 -5.75
C VAL A 170 15.42 10.56 -5.80
N ASP A 171 15.68 11.63 -6.57
CA ASP A 171 14.74 12.73 -6.79
C ASP A 171 13.43 12.24 -7.42
N ARG A 172 13.51 11.30 -8.36
CA ARG A 172 12.32 10.67 -8.96
C ARG A 172 11.57 9.82 -7.95
N ARG A 173 12.25 9.00 -7.16
CA ARG A 173 11.61 8.21 -6.09
C ARG A 173 10.89 9.08 -5.05
N VAL A 174 11.43 10.24 -4.72
CA VAL A 174 10.77 11.21 -3.83
C VAL A 174 9.52 11.80 -4.49
N ARG A 175 9.59 12.15 -5.78
CA ARG A 175 8.48 12.72 -6.54
C ARG A 175 7.33 11.73 -6.76
N PHE A 176 7.64 10.43 -6.85
CA PHE A 176 6.65 9.37 -7.10
C PHE A 176 5.97 8.84 -5.83
N ARG A 177 6.28 9.43 -4.68
CA ARG A 177 5.78 8.98 -3.38
C ARG A 177 4.38 9.48 -3.04
#